data_6143e4b0b5788649ee601ecc56cfca1d
#
_entry.id   6143e4b0b5788649ee601ecc56cfca1d
#
_cell.length_a   1.000
_cell.length_b   1.000
_cell.length_c   1.000
_cell.angle_alpha   90.00
_cell.angle_beta   90.00
_cell.angle_gamma   90.00
#
_symmetry.space_group_name_H-M   'P 1'
#
loop_
_entity.id
_entity.type
_entity.pdbx_description
1 polymer ?
#
loop_
_entity_poly.entity_id
_entity_poly.type
_entity_poly.pdbx_seq_one_letter_code
_entity_poly.pdbx_strand_id
1 'polypeptide(L)'
;MKKSQHVDYIIIGQGLAGSALAIQLVKLGKRILVIDQPLRNTSSRVAAGLFNPITGRRMAKTWMADILFPYLHNHYRAVETLTGERFFYPMPLYRPFLSIEEQNEWMAKSAAPVFQPYIENIFTHSAYPNVSDVYGGLLLRQCGYLDTTHYIESVRMLIEREAIFLMEYIEDKDLTVRQDGVRFKNYEADKIIFCNGTHANKWFDWLPIRRLKGETIRIQSSHRQELIINRGVYIVPSNQAGEWRVGATYNLQDESPVVTENARNELVEKMKELVSFPFNIVGQEWGLRAATPDRRPFLGRHPELSSAFIFNGLGTKGVSLAPFFAEVLVHSIENGEPLNKEVDIERYKLLYWSSPT
;
A
#
# COMPACT_ATOMS: atom_id res chain seq x y z
N MET A 1 -11.47 -39.67 7.02
CA MET A 1 -11.70 -38.20 7.09
C MET A 1 -10.50 -37.58 7.76
N LYS A 2 -9.82 -36.57 7.15
CA LYS A 2 -8.75 -35.83 7.84
C LYS A 2 -9.40 -35.11 9.03
N LYS A 3 -8.76 -35.17 10.20
CA LYS A 3 -9.21 -34.50 11.43
C LYS A 3 -9.26 -32.98 11.16
N SER A 4 -10.35 -32.31 11.57
CA SER A 4 -10.47 -30.85 11.47
C SER A 4 -9.35 -30.19 12.27
N GLN A 5 -8.71 -29.16 11.69
CA GLN A 5 -7.66 -28.37 12.35
C GLN A 5 -8.24 -26.99 12.69
N HIS A 6 -8.21 -26.63 13.96
CA HIS A 6 -8.70 -25.34 14.44
C HIS A 6 -7.59 -24.30 14.48
N VAL A 7 -7.85 -23.12 13.93
CA VAL A 7 -7.02 -21.90 14.01
C VAL A 7 -7.85 -20.76 14.59
N ASP A 8 -7.19 -19.72 15.09
CA ASP A 8 -7.91 -18.58 15.65
C ASP A 8 -8.41 -17.65 14.52
N TYR A 9 -7.61 -17.55 13.43
CA TYR A 9 -7.93 -16.66 12.30
C TYR A 9 -7.66 -17.31 10.94
N ILE A 10 -8.54 -17.03 9.98
CA ILE A 10 -8.26 -17.17 8.54
C ILE A 10 -8.07 -15.77 7.95
N ILE A 11 -6.97 -15.54 7.23
CA ILE A 11 -6.69 -14.31 6.48
C ILE A 11 -6.77 -14.63 4.99
N ILE A 12 -7.61 -13.90 4.25
CA ILE A 12 -7.73 -14.04 2.80
C ILE A 12 -6.99 -12.91 2.11
N GLY A 13 -5.91 -13.26 1.41
CA GLY A 13 -5.03 -12.33 0.71
C GLY A 13 -3.78 -11.93 1.52
N GLN A 14 -2.60 -12.14 0.92
CA GLN A 14 -1.30 -11.79 1.49
C GLN A 14 -0.64 -10.66 0.68
N GLY A 15 -1.40 -9.57 0.45
CA GLY A 15 -0.83 -8.29 0.03
C GLY A 15 -0.28 -7.51 1.23
N LEU A 16 -0.12 -6.18 1.10
CA LEU A 16 0.37 -5.32 2.20
C LEU A 16 -0.54 -5.41 3.44
N ALA A 17 -1.86 -5.43 3.26
CA ALA A 17 -2.81 -5.54 4.37
C ALA A 17 -2.68 -6.87 5.11
N GLY A 18 -2.79 -7.99 4.40
CA GLY A 18 -2.73 -9.31 5.01
C GLY A 18 -1.37 -9.65 5.60
N SER A 19 -0.27 -9.18 4.98
CA SER A 19 1.07 -9.33 5.53
C SER A 19 1.24 -8.58 6.86
N ALA A 20 0.82 -7.31 6.91
CA ALA A 20 0.90 -6.53 8.15
C ALA A 20 0.02 -7.14 9.26
N LEU A 21 -1.19 -7.61 8.90
CA LEU A 21 -2.11 -8.26 9.82
C LEU A 21 -1.55 -9.58 10.37
N ALA A 22 -1.00 -10.44 9.49
CA ALA A 22 -0.39 -11.70 9.89
C ALA A 22 0.75 -11.49 10.90
N ILE A 23 1.61 -10.47 10.68
CA ILE A 23 2.67 -10.12 11.62
C ILE A 23 2.11 -9.76 12.99
N GLN A 24 1.05 -8.95 13.06
CA GLN A 24 0.45 -8.57 14.35
C GLN A 24 -0.13 -9.79 15.09
N LEU A 25 -0.84 -10.65 14.38
CA LEU A 25 -1.44 -11.85 14.97
C LEU A 25 -0.39 -12.88 15.41
N VAL A 26 0.67 -13.09 14.62
CA VAL A 26 1.80 -13.97 15.00
C VAL A 26 2.51 -13.45 16.25
N LYS A 27 2.75 -12.13 16.35
CA LYS A 27 3.33 -11.51 17.56
C LYS A 27 2.49 -11.73 18.81
N LEU A 28 1.18 -11.87 18.67
CA LEU A 28 0.24 -12.18 19.76
C LEU A 28 0.11 -13.70 20.03
N GLY A 29 0.88 -14.53 19.34
CA GLY A 29 0.83 -15.99 19.49
C GLY A 29 -0.45 -16.63 18.95
N LYS A 30 -1.18 -15.97 18.04
CA LYS A 30 -2.40 -16.51 17.45
C LYS A 30 -2.08 -17.56 16.40
N ARG A 31 -2.90 -18.62 16.35
CA ARG A 31 -2.84 -19.63 15.30
C ARG A 31 -3.56 -19.07 14.08
N ILE A 32 -2.86 -18.87 12.99
CA ILE A 32 -3.43 -18.29 11.78
C ILE A 32 -3.28 -19.22 10.58
N LEU A 33 -4.27 -19.18 9.70
CA LEU A 33 -4.21 -19.71 8.35
C LEU A 33 -4.27 -18.53 7.38
N VAL A 34 -3.24 -18.34 6.58
CA VAL A 34 -3.20 -17.35 5.52
C VAL A 34 -3.40 -18.03 4.18
N ILE A 35 -4.34 -17.53 3.39
CA ILE A 35 -4.63 -18.06 2.06
C ILE A 35 -4.46 -16.95 1.04
N ASP A 36 -3.59 -17.16 0.04
CA ASP A 36 -3.34 -16.19 -1.02
C ASP A 36 -3.40 -16.85 -2.40
N GLN A 37 -3.72 -16.07 -3.40
CA GLN A 37 -3.81 -16.54 -4.77
C GLN A 37 -2.46 -16.37 -5.48
N PRO A 38 -2.08 -17.29 -6.40
CA PRO A 38 -0.80 -17.24 -7.11
C PRO A 38 -0.80 -16.16 -8.22
N LEU A 39 -1.21 -14.93 -7.90
CA LEU A 39 -1.27 -13.81 -8.86
C LEU A 39 0.02 -13.00 -8.82
N ARG A 40 0.65 -12.83 -10.00
CA ARG A 40 1.87 -12.02 -10.14
C ARG A 40 1.60 -10.51 -10.12
N ASN A 41 0.46 -10.07 -10.66
CA ASN A 41 0.13 -8.66 -10.88
C ASN A 41 -0.83 -8.10 -9.82
N THR A 42 -0.59 -8.39 -8.54
CA THR A 42 -1.33 -7.72 -7.48
C THR A 42 -0.80 -6.29 -7.31
N SER A 43 -1.69 -5.35 -6.94
CA SER A 43 -1.28 -3.96 -6.71
C SER A 43 -0.13 -3.83 -5.70
N SER A 44 -0.06 -4.73 -4.73
CA SER A 44 1.00 -4.75 -3.72
C SER A 44 2.35 -5.16 -4.31
N ARG A 45 2.41 -6.05 -5.29
CA ARG A 45 3.67 -6.51 -5.93
C ARG A 45 4.17 -5.55 -7.00
N VAL A 46 3.25 -4.85 -7.68
CA VAL A 46 3.58 -3.89 -8.75
C VAL A 46 3.91 -2.50 -8.19
N ALA A 47 3.56 -2.22 -6.95
CA ALA A 47 3.79 -0.93 -6.34
C ALA A 47 5.29 -0.59 -6.28
N ALA A 48 5.65 0.68 -6.55
CA ALA A 48 7.01 1.19 -6.30
C ALA A 48 7.33 1.34 -4.80
N GLY A 49 6.36 1.06 -3.95
CA GLY A 49 6.53 1.13 -2.51
C GLY A 49 6.74 2.51 -1.92
N LEU A 50 6.63 3.56 -2.73
CA LEU A 50 6.86 4.94 -2.31
C LEU A 50 5.98 5.34 -1.12
N PHE A 51 6.60 5.91 -0.10
CA PHE A 51 5.93 6.61 0.98
C PHE A 51 6.49 8.01 1.16
N ASN A 52 5.60 8.99 1.27
CA ASN A 52 5.98 10.37 1.57
C ASN A 52 4.86 11.11 2.34
N PRO A 53 5.22 12.05 3.25
CA PRO A 53 4.25 12.74 4.09
C PRO A 53 3.54 13.92 3.39
N ILE A 54 4.07 14.42 2.29
CA ILE A 54 3.49 15.53 1.53
C ILE A 54 3.19 15.08 0.11
N THR A 55 1.92 14.99 -0.27
CA THR A 55 1.48 14.33 -1.50
C THR A 55 0.52 15.14 -2.35
N GLY A 56 0.36 14.70 -3.59
CA GLY A 56 -0.61 15.22 -4.55
C GLY A 56 -0.18 16.52 -5.23
N ARG A 57 -1.00 16.98 -6.18
CA ARG A 57 -0.73 18.22 -6.96
C ARG A 57 -0.68 19.46 -6.07
N ARG A 58 -1.51 19.50 -5.02
CA ARG A 58 -1.59 20.61 -4.05
C ARG A 58 -0.54 20.51 -2.93
N MET A 59 0.31 19.48 -2.94
CA MET A 59 1.31 19.24 -1.91
C MET A 59 0.73 19.36 -0.50
N ALA A 60 -0.33 18.60 -0.25
CA ALA A 60 -0.98 18.58 1.05
C ALA A 60 -0.33 17.52 1.96
N LYS A 61 -0.33 17.81 3.26
CA LYS A 61 0.07 16.82 4.27
C LYS A 61 -0.82 15.59 4.17
N THR A 62 -0.21 14.43 4.15
CA THR A 62 -0.92 13.14 4.16
C THR A 62 -1.77 13.02 5.43
N TRP A 63 -2.98 12.50 5.29
CA TRP A 63 -3.86 12.21 6.41
C TRP A 63 -3.16 11.37 7.47
N MET A 64 -3.26 11.76 8.72
CA MET A 64 -2.61 11.13 9.88
C MET A 64 -1.07 10.99 9.77
N ALA A 65 -0.40 11.84 8.97
CA ALA A 65 1.04 11.71 8.74
C ALA A 65 1.86 11.64 10.03
N ASP A 66 1.51 12.44 11.04
CA ASP A 66 2.24 12.52 12.31
C ASP A 66 2.21 11.20 13.11
N ILE A 67 1.23 10.34 12.85
CA ILE A 67 1.09 9.02 13.47
C ILE A 67 1.64 7.94 12.55
N LEU A 68 1.21 7.95 11.28
CA LEU A 68 1.52 6.88 10.33
C LEU A 68 3.00 6.77 9.99
N PHE A 69 3.70 7.91 9.84
CA PHE A 69 5.10 7.88 9.39
C PHE A 69 6.07 7.39 10.48
N PRO A 70 6.02 7.86 11.73
CA PRO A 70 6.81 7.25 12.80
C PRO A 70 6.50 5.77 12.99
N TYR A 71 5.21 5.39 12.92
CA TYR A 71 4.78 4.01 13.07
C TYR A 71 5.34 3.10 11.98
N LEU A 72 5.21 3.49 10.70
CA LEU A 72 5.71 2.68 9.58
C LEU A 72 7.22 2.45 9.64
N HIS A 73 8.00 3.47 10.04
CA HIS A 73 9.45 3.34 10.20
C HIS A 73 9.82 2.29 11.25
N ASN A 74 9.15 2.31 12.39
CA ASN A 74 9.36 1.32 13.46
C ASN A 74 8.91 -0.08 13.04
N HIS A 75 7.74 -0.16 12.40
CA HIS A 75 7.18 -1.44 11.95
C HIS A 75 8.10 -2.15 10.95
N TYR A 76 8.45 -1.48 9.84
CA TYR A 76 9.25 -2.15 8.81
C TYR A 76 10.65 -2.54 9.29
N ARG A 77 11.32 -1.71 10.09
CA ARG A 77 12.60 -2.07 10.72
C ARG A 77 12.48 -3.25 11.66
N ALA A 78 11.41 -3.32 12.45
CA ALA A 78 11.16 -4.47 13.31
C ALA A 78 10.92 -5.75 12.50
N VAL A 79 10.24 -5.65 11.34
CA VAL A 79 10.04 -6.80 10.46
C VAL A 79 11.34 -7.21 9.76
N GLU A 80 12.19 -6.28 9.33
CA GLU A 80 13.54 -6.57 8.83
C GLU A 80 14.36 -7.33 9.87
N THR A 81 14.32 -6.90 11.13
CA THR A 81 14.99 -7.61 12.23
C THR A 81 14.43 -9.03 12.43
N LEU A 82 13.11 -9.18 12.34
CA LEU A 82 12.41 -10.46 12.55
C LEU A 82 12.70 -11.47 11.42
N THR A 83 12.80 -10.99 10.19
CA THR A 83 13.01 -11.83 8.98
C THR A 83 14.48 -12.00 8.63
N GLY A 84 15.37 -11.13 9.08
CA GLY A 84 16.77 -11.06 8.67
C GLY A 84 16.97 -10.48 7.27
N GLU A 85 15.91 -9.97 6.64
CA GLU A 85 15.90 -9.45 5.27
C GLU A 85 15.84 -7.93 5.24
N ARG A 86 16.29 -7.32 4.13
CA ARG A 86 16.28 -5.87 3.95
C ARG A 86 15.39 -5.48 2.78
N PHE A 87 14.32 -4.75 3.06
CA PHE A 87 13.34 -4.28 2.07
C PHE A 87 12.82 -2.86 2.32
N PHE A 88 13.21 -2.22 3.41
CA PHE A 88 12.79 -0.87 3.78
C PHE A 88 13.93 0.12 3.57
N TYR A 89 13.74 1.10 2.68
CA TYR A 89 14.75 2.06 2.25
C TYR A 89 14.30 3.50 2.50
N PRO A 90 14.48 4.03 3.74
CA PRO A 90 14.31 5.45 3.99
C PRO A 90 15.32 6.27 3.20
N MET A 91 14.84 7.27 2.46
CA MET A 91 15.69 8.21 1.72
C MET A 91 14.94 9.52 1.47
N PRO A 92 15.64 10.64 1.25
CA PRO A 92 15.01 11.90 0.95
C PRO A 92 14.26 11.86 -0.39
N LEU A 93 13.23 12.70 -0.50
CA LEU A 93 12.48 12.89 -1.73
C LEU A 93 12.60 14.34 -2.17
N TYR A 94 13.06 14.54 -3.40
CA TYR A 94 13.16 15.84 -4.03
C TYR A 94 11.98 16.10 -4.94
N ARG A 95 11.38 17.27 -4.79
CA ARG A 95 10.29 17.74 -5.63
C ARG A 95 10.65 19.09 -6.26
N PRO A 96 11.02 19.14 -7.54
CA PRO A 96 11.28 20.38 -8.26
C PRO A 96 10.07 21.31 -8.29
N PHE A 97 10.26 22.60 -8.18
CA PHE A 97 9.22 23.61 -8.39
C PHE A 97 8.99 23.85 -9.90
N LEU A 98 7.74 24.14 -10.26
CA LEU A 98 7.39 24.45 -11.65
C LEU A 98 7.49 25.93 -11.98
N SER A 99 7.47 26.78 -10.95
CA SER A 99 7.53 28.24 -11.12
C SER A 99 8.07 28.95 -9.88
N ILE A 100 8.39 30.22 -10.05
CA ILE A 100 8.82 31.10 -8.94
C ILE A 100 7.68 31.31 -7.93
N GLU A 101 6.43 31.30 -8.39
CA GLU A 101 5.25 31.45 -7.52
C GLU A 101 5.16 30.24 -6.58
N GLU A 102 5.35 29.03 -7.10
CA GLU A 102 5.34 27.81 -6.28
C GLU A 102 6.52 27.80 -5.29
N GLN A 103 7.71 28.26 -5.71
CA GLN A 103 8.86 28.44 -4.82
C GLN A 103 8.52 29.38 -3.67
N ASN A 104 7.99 30.59 -3.98
CA ASN A 104 7.61 31.60 -2.98
C ASN A 104 6.52 31.08 -2.03
N GLU A 105 5.54 30.39 -2.56
CA GLU A 105 4.48 29.74 -1.75
C GLU A 105 5.07 28.76 -0.74
N TRP A 106 6.04 27.92 -1.18
CA TRP A 106 6.65 26.93 -0.30
C TRP A 106 7.65 27.54 0.68
N MET A 107 8.35 28.61 0.32
CA MET A 107 9.15 29.36 1.27
C MET A 107 8.30 29.88 2.43
N ALA A 108 7.10 30.41 2.15
CA ALA A 108 6.17 30.84 3.18
C ALA A 108 5.57 29.68 3.98
N LYS A 109 5.11 28.61 3.30
CA LYS A 109 4.50 27.44 3.94
C LYS A 109 5.45 26.64 4.82
N SER A 110 6.74 26.60 4.49
CA SER A 110 7.74 25.83 5.23
C SER A 110 7.90 26.27 6.68
N ALA A 111 7.60 27.54 6.97
CA ALA A 111 7.63 28.09 8.32
C ALA A 111 6.46 27.56 9.20
N ALA A 112 5.41 27.01 8.58
CA ALA A 112 4.26 26.49 9.33
C ALA A 112 4.62 25.20 10.08
N PRO A 113 4.30 25.08 11.39
CA PRO A 113 4.63 23.92 12.21
C PRO A 113 4.15 22.58 11.64
N VAL A 114 3.06 22.60 10.87
CA VAL A 114 2.47 21.41 10.25
C VAL A 114 3.36 20.78 9.17
N PHE A 115 4.28 21.53 8.56
CA PHE A 115 5.18 21.05 7.52
C PHE A 115 6.64 20.88 7.98
N GLN A 116 7.08 21.62 9.01
CA GLN A 116 8.46 21.58 9.53
C GLN A 116 9.01 20.16 9.79
N PRO A 117 8.24 19.20 10.34
CA PRO A 117 8.76 17.86 10.58
C PRO A 117 9.12 17.09 9.30
N TYR A 118 8.64 17.53 8.14
CA TYR A 118 8.73 16.82 6.87
C TYR A 118 9.61 17.49 5.83
N ILE A 119 9.99 18.76 6.05
CA ILE A 119 10.86 19.50 5.16
C ILE A 119 12.30 19.40 5.69
N GLU A 120 13.20 18.97 4.81
CA GLU A 120 14.64 18.95 5.08
C GLU A 120 15.29 20.24 4.61
N ASN A 121 15.00 20.63 3.36
CA ASN A 121 15.56 21.86 2.77
C ASN A 121 14.64 22.40 1.65
N ILE A 122 14.79 23.69 1.36
CA ILE A 122 14.23 24.38 0.19
C ILE A 122 15.38 24.97 -0.61
N PHE A 123 15.50 24.52 -1.86
CA PHE A 123 16.46 25.08 -2.80
C PHE A 123 15.78 26.16 -3.65
N THR A 124 16.41 27.31 -3.78
CA THR A 124 15.91 28.42 -4.60
C THR A 124 16.54 28.48 -5.99
N HIS A 125 17.50 27.59 -6.24
CA HIS A 125 18.21 27.42 -7.51
C HIS A 125 18.33 25.95 -7.81
N SER A 126 18.71 25.60 -9.04
CA SER A 126 18.97 24.20 -9.40
C SER A 126 19.94 23.54 -8.41
N ALA A 127 19.56 22.40 -7.86
CA ALA A 127 20.29 21.69 -6.81
C ALA A 127 20.87 20.36 -7.28
N TYR A 128 20.24 19.73 -8.27
CA TYR A 128 20.62 18.39 -8.70
C TYR A 128 20.90 18.34 -10.21
N PRO A 129 22.12 17.91 -10.62
CA PRO A 129 22.42 17.74 -12.04
C PRO A 129 21.47 16.71 -12.66
N ASN A 130 21.11 16.94 -13.91
CA ASN A 130 20.16 16.10 -14.67
C ASN A 130 18.71 16.07 -14.12
N VAL A 131 18.33 16.98 -13.24
CA VAL A 131 16.94 17.23 -12.84
C VAL A 131 16.50 18.58 -13.39
N SER A 132 15.29 18.65 -13.94
CA SER A 132 14.70 19.90 -14.43
C SER A 132 14.15 20.71 -13.25
N ASP A 133 15.02 21.47 -12.59
CA ASP A 133 14.73 22.21 -11.36
C ASP A 133 15.21 23.68 -11.37
N VAL A 134 14.99 24.38 -12.49
CA VAL A 134 15.39 25.76 -12.70
C VAL A 134 14.98 26.68 -11.55
N TYR A 135 13.83 26.43 -10.97
CA TYR A 135 13.30 27.17 -9.82
C TYR A 135 13.64 26.52 -8.48
N GLY A 136 14.65 25.62 -8.44
CA GLY A 136 14.95 24.82 -7.26
C GLY A 136 13.87 23.79 -6.93
N GLY A 137 13.73 23.49 -5.65
CA GLY A 137 12.77 22.45 -5.22
C GLY A 137 12.73 22.23 -3.73
N LEU A 138 11.82 21.38 -3.33
CA LEU A 138 11.59 21.00 -1.95
C LEU A 138 12.20 19.62 -1.68
N LEU A 139 13.13 19.54 -0.73
CA LEU A 139 13.67 18.30 -0.21
C LEU A 139 12.88 17.87 1.01
N LEU A 140 12.29 16.68 0.93
CA LEU A 140 11.46 16.12 1.98
C LEU A 140 12.19 14.99 2.71
N ARG A 141 12.01 14.93 4.01
CA ARG A 141 12.42 13.84 4.90
C ARG A 141 11.23 12.98 5.33
N GLN A 142 11.48 11.89 6.04
CA GLN A 142 10.50 10.85 6.37
C GLN A 142 9.86 10.22 5.13
N CYS A 143 10.60 10.21 4.04
CA CYS A 143 10.26 9.60 2.78
C CYS A 143 11.07 8.31 2.58
N GLY A 144 10.77 7.60 1.51
CA GLY A 144 11.49 6.41 1.10
C GLY A 144 10.61 5.47 0.28
N TYR A 145 11.12 4.26 0.14
CA TYR A 145 10.34 3.18 -0.48
C TYR A 145 10.49 1.86 0.26
N LEU A 146 9.50 1.02 0.10
CA LEU A 146 9.47 -0.37 0.50
C LEU A 146 9.63 -1.21 -0.76
N ASP A 147 10.59 -2.14 -0.81
CA ASP A 147 10.53 -3.21 -1.79
C ASP A 147 9.37 -4.13 -1.42
N THR A 148 8.22 -3.85 -1.99
CA THR A 148 6.98 -4.49 -1.62
C THR A 148 6.96 -5.97 -1.97
N THR A 149 7.62 -6.37 -3.05
CA THR A 149 7.72 -7.77 -3.44
C THR A 149 8.57 -8.55 -2.43
N HIS A 150 9.75 -8.04 -2.13
CA HIS A 150 10.66 -8.66 -1.15
C HIS A 150 10.03 -8.71 0.25
N TYR A 151 9.38 -7.63 0.69
CA TYR A 151 8.63 -7.61 1.96
C TYR A 151 7.56 -8.71 2.02
N ILE A 152 6.70 -8.82 0.99
CA ILE A 152 5.63 -9.81 0.96
C ILE A 152 6.20 -11.24 0.98
N GLU A 153 7.29 -11.48 0.26
CA GLU A 153 7.95 -12.79 0.22
C GLU A 153 8.63 -13.14 1.55
N SER A 154 9.30 -12.18 2.17
CA SER A 154 9.92 -12.37 3.50
C SER A 154 8.88 -12.65 4.57
N VAL A 155 7.76 -11.93 4.55
CA VAL A 155 6.63 -12.19 5.46
C VAL A 155 5.97 -13.54 5.17
N ARG A 156 5.88 -13.97 3.91
CA ARG A 156 5.38 -15.31 3.58
C ARG A 156 6.25 -16.39 4.19
N MET A 157 7.58 -16.29 4.04
CA MET A 157 8.50 -17.25 4.66
C MET A 157 8.37 -17.28 6.19
N LEU A 158 8.13 -16.12 6.81
CA LEU A 158 7.83 -16.04 8.24
C LEU A 158 6.51 -16.77 8.58
N ILE A 159 5.46 -16.57 7.80
CA ILE A 159 4.16 -17.22 8.01
C ILE A 159 4.30 -18.74 7.83
N GLU A 160 5.01 -19.21 6.82
CA GLU A 160 5.25 -20.65 6.57
C GLU A 160 6.00 -21.33 7.72
N ARG A 161 6.83 -20.58 8.47
CA ARG A 161 7.56 -21.06 9.65
C ARG A 161 6.71 -21.06 10.93
N GLU A 162 5.92 -20.02 11.14
CA GLU A 162 5.21 -19.76 12.42
C GLU A 162 3.72 -20.13 12.38
N ALA A 163 3.16 -20.36 11.20
CA ALA A 163 1.72 -20.51 10.97
C ALA A 163 1.43 -21.43 9.77
N ILE A 164 0.21 -21.38 9.24
CA ILE A 164 -0.18 -22.15 8.06
C ILE A 164 -0.36 -21.17 6.88
N PHE A 165 0.29 -21.48 5.76
CA PHE A 165 0.12 -20.76 4.49
C PHE A 165 -0.37 -21.70 3.40
N LEU A 166 -1.41 -21.27 2.67
CA LEU A 166 -1.92 -21.98 1.51
C LEU A 166 -1.94 -21.06 0.29
N MET A 167 -1.33 -21.51 -0.80
CA MET A 167 -1.39 -20.81 -2.09
C MET A 167 -2.48 -21.42 -2.94
N GLU A 168 -3.69 -20.88 -2.83
CA GLU A 168 -4.87 -21.40 -3.48
C GLU A 168 -5.83 -20.33 -3.95
N TYR A 169 -6.58 -20.61 -5.04
CA TYR A 169 -7.76 -19.85 -5.39
C TYR A 169 -8.89 -20.21 -4.44
N ILE A 170 -9.56 -19.21 -3.90
CA ILE A 170 -10.77 -19.38 -3.08
C ILE A 170 -11.95 -18.78 -3.81
N GLU A 171 -13.02 -19.57 -3.94
CA GLU A 171 -14.34 -19.09 -4.33
C GLU A 171 -15.24 -19.02 -3.09
N ASP A 172 -16.28 -18.20 -3.16
CA ASP A 172 -17.24 -18.04 -2.05
C ASP A 172 -17.90 -19.36 -1.61
N LYS A 173 -18.01 -20.33 -2.52
CA LYS A 173 -18.53 -21.68 -2.22
C LYS A 173 -17.59 -22.53 -1.34
N ASP A 174 -16.30 -22.21 -1.31
CA ASP A 174 -15.29 -22.95 -0.53
C ASP A 174 -15.32 -22.56 0.94
N LEU A 175 -15.97 -21.43 1.25
CA LEU A 175 -16.06 -20.86 2.58
C LEU A 175 -17.49 -21.01 3.15
N THR A 176 -17.57 -21.46 4.38
CA THR A 176 -18.79 -21.36 5.19
C THR A 176 -18.54 -20.40 6.33
N VAL A 177 -19.12 -19.19 6.22
CA VAL A 177 -18.99 -18.14 7.25
C VAL A 177 -20.30 -18.07 8.03
N ARG A 178 -20.25 -18.17 9.35
CA ARG A 178 -21.38 -18.14 10.29
C ARG A 178 -21.12 -17.09 11.38
N GLN A 179 -22.09 -16.84 12.22
CA GLN A 179 -21.91 -15.94 13.37
C GLN A 179 -20.83 -16.43 14.34
N ASP A 180 -20.76 -17.72 14.57
CA ASP A 180 -19.92 -18.39 15.57
C ASP A 180 -18.59 -18.94 15.04
N GLY A 181 -18.30 -18.76 13.75
CA GLY A 181 -17.04 -19.24 13.18
C GLY A 181 -17.06 -19.42 11.67
N VAL A 182 -15.95 -19.93 11.18
CA VAL A 182 -15.66 -20.08 9.75
C VAL A 182 -15.13 -21.48 9.46
N ARG A 183 -15.52 -22.04 8.33
CA ARG A 183 -14.98 -23.31 7.83
C ARG A 183 -14.44 -23.15 6.42
N PHE A 184 -13.24 -23.66 6.21
CA PHE A 184 -12.60 -23.81 4.91
C PHE A 184 -11.94 -25.18 4.83
N LYS A 185 -12.45 -26.05 3.95
CA LYS A 185 -11.97 -27.44 3.81
C LYS A 185 -11.96 -28.19 5.17
N ASN A 186 -10.78 -28.60 5.61
CA ASN A 186 -10.55 -29.24 6.92
C ASN A 186 -10.08 -28.25 8.00
N TYR A 187 -10.20 -26.95 7.75
CA TYR A 187 -9.87 -25.90 8.74
C TYR A 187 -11.15 -25.30 9.29
N GLU A 188 -11.15 -25.05 10.58
CA GLU A 188 -12.16 -24.27 11.30
C GLU A 188 -11.47 -23.10 11.97
N ALA A 189 -12.11 -21.94 12.01
CA ALA A 189 -11.58 -20.75 12.64
C ALA A 189 -12.65 -19.97 13.38
N ASP A 190 -12.24 -19.22 14.43
CA ASP A 190 -13.15 -18.32 15.11
C ASP A 190 -13.49 -17.11 14.25
N LYS A 191 -12.54 -16.63 13.45
CA LYS A 191 -12.67 -15.40 12.67
C LYS A 191 -12.02 -15.50 11.30
N ILE A 192 -12.58 -14.74 10.35
CA ILE A 192 -12.00 -14.54 9.01
C ILE A 192 -11.83 -13.06 8.73
N ILE A 193 -10.70 -12.68 8.12
CA ILE A 193 -10.41 -11.30 7.74
C ILE A 193 -10.10 -11.24 6.25
N PHE A 194 -10.90 -10.48 5.51
CA PHE A 194 -10.75 -10.30 4.07
C PHE A 194 -9.79 -9.15 3.76
N CYS A 195 -8.61 -9.51 3.21
CA CYS A 195 -7.53 -8.61 2.76
C CYS A 195 -7.28 -8.72 1.26
N ASN A 196 -8.29 -9.10 0.49
CA ASN A 196 -8.22 -9.60 -0.89
C ASN A 196 -8.22 -8.50 -1.97
N GLY A 197 -8.00 -7.25 -1.60
CA GLY A 197 -7.84 -6.13 -2.54
C GLY A 197 -9.06 -5.92 -3.43
N THR A 198 -8.89 -5.99 -4.75
CA THR A 198 -9.96 -5.79 -5.73
C THR A 198 -10.80 -7.03 -6.03
N HIS A 199 -10.49 -8.16 -5.41
CA HIS A 199 -11.29 -9.37 -5.57
C HIS A 199 -12.55 -9.24 -4.74
N ALA A 200 -13.69 -9.31 -5.43
CA ALA A 200 -15.00 -9.28 -4.78
C ALA A 200 -15.19 -10.54 -3.92
N ASN A 201 -15.95 -10.42 -2.87
CA ASN A 201 -16.50 -11.52 -2.09
C ASN A 201 -17.92 -11.13 -1.66
N LYS A 202 -18.81 -12.09 -1.57
CA LYS A 202 -20.24 -11.85 -1.31
C LYS A 202 -20.55 -11.24 0.06
N TRP A 203 -19.62 -11.29 1.01
CA TRP A 203 -19.84 -10.77 2.37
C TRP A 203 -19.61 -9.26 2.46
N PHE A 204 -18.78 -8.70 1.56
CA PHE A 204 -18.42 -7.28 1.58
C PHE A 204 -18.56 -6.60 0.21
N ASP A 205 -19.36 -7.16 -0.70
CA ASP A 205 -19.64 -6.61 -2.04
C ASP A 205 -20.45 -5.31 -2.01
N TRP A 206 -21.15 -5.06 -0.91
CA TRP A 206 -21.85 -3.80 -0.65
C TRP A 206 -20.92 -2.62 -0.38
N LEU A 207 -19.64 -2.86 -0.07
CA LEU A 207 -18.66 -1.79 0.13
C LEU A 207 -18.20 -1.22 -1.22
N PRO A 208 -18.17 0.12 -1.39
CA PRO A 208 -17.88 0.76 -2.66
C PRO A 208 -16.37 0.76 -2.98
N ILE A 209 -15.78 -0.43 -3.16
CA ILE A 209 -14.40 -0.58 -3.61
C ILE A 209 -14.33 -0.29 -5.11
N ARG A 210 -13.51 0.69 -5.49
CA ARG A 210 -13.25 1.03 -6.89
C ARG A 210 -11.92 0.44 -7.33
N ARG A 211 -11.91 -0.16 -8.51
CA ARG A 211 -10.70 -0.66 -9.15
C ARG A 211 -10.00 0.52 -9.85
N LEU A 212 -8.84 0.88 -9.36
CA LEU A 212 -8.03 1.96 -9.92
C LEU A 212 -6.78 1.36 -10.56
N LYS A 213 -6.78 1.26 -11.89
CA LYS A 213 -5.61 0.79 -12.64
C LYS A 213 -4.49 1.80 -12.55
N GLY A 214 -3.28 1.31 -12.40
CA GLY A 214 -2.05 2.08 -12.50
C GLY A 214 -0.97 1.25 -13.16
N GLU A 215 -0.24 1.90 -14.06
CA GLU A 215 0.90 1.30 -14.73
C GLU A 215 2.18 1.99 -14.30
N THR A 216 3.26 1.22 -14.30
CA THR A 216 4.63 1.67 -14.02
C THR A 216 5.56 1.14 -15.10
N ILE A 217 6.64 1.86 -15.37
CA ILE A 217 7.75 1.34 -16.19
C ILE A 217 8.98 1.12 -15.30
N ARG A 218 9.77 0.13 -15.67
CA ARG A 218 11.12 -0.08 -15.17
C ARG A 218 12.11 0.43 -16.19
N ILE A 219 13.06 1.22 -15.72
CA ILE A 219 14.11 1.78 -16.57
C ILE A 219 15.47 1.37 -16.02
N GLN A 220 16.44 1.34 -16.91
CA GLN A 220 17.86 1.17 -16.59
C GLN A 220 18.65 2.39 -17.02
N SER A 221 19.52 2.88 -16.14
CA SER A 221 20.41 4.02 -16.38
C SER A 221 21.72 3.83 -15.63
N SER A 222 22.81 4.35 -16.19
CA SER A 222 24.10 4.47 -15.51
C SER A 222 24.14 5.63 -14.49
N HIS A 223 23.13 6.49 -14.53
CA HIS A 223 23.00 7.59 -13.56
C HIS A 223 22.77 7.05 -12.15
N ARG A 224 23.53 7.55 -11.19
CA ARG A 224 23.34 7.19 -9.77
C ARG A 224 22.71 8.37 -9.05
N GLN A 225 21.67 8.08 -8.27
CA GLN A 225 20.97 9.10 -7.49
C GLN A 225 20.55 8.51 -6.14
N GLU A 226 20.84 9.26 -5.08
CA GLU A 226 20.59 8.85 -3.69
C GLU A 226 19.31 9.47 -3.12
N LEU A 227 18.37 9.82 -3.98
CA LEU A 227 17.09 10.40 -3.60
C LEU A 227 15.98 10.00 -4.57
N ILE A 228 14.76 10.08 -4.10
CA ILE A 228 13.57 9.91 -4.93
C ILE A 228 13.25 11.25 -5.59
N ILE A 229 12.94 11.25 -6.89
CA ILE A 229 12.39 12.44 -7.57
C ILE A 229 10.89 12.23 -7.74
N ASN A 230 10.09 13.25 -7.43
CA ASN A 230 8.63 13.15 -7.55
C ASN A 230 7.99 14.45 -8.02
N ARG A 231 7.67 14.51 -9.32
CA ARG A 231 6.89 15.60 -9.92
C ARG A 231 6.12 15.09 -11.14
N GLY A 232 4.79 15.01 -11.04
CA GLY A 232 3.97 14.40 -12.10
C GLY A 232 4.08 12.88 -12.17
N VAL A 233 5.31 12.37 -12.11
CA VAL A 233 5.66 10.97 -11.87
C VAL A 233 6.63 10.88 -10.71
N TYR A 234 6.78 9.70 -10.12
CA TYR A 234 7.90 9.39 -9.24
C TYR A 234 8.96 8.60 -9.98
N ILE A 235 10.21 8.82 -9.61
CA ILE A 235 11.36 8.02 -10.01
C ILE A 235 11.97 7.48 -8.72
N VAL A 236 11.81 6.17 -8.50
CA VAL A 236 12.21 5.47 -7.25
C VAL A 236 13.28 4.46 -7.60
N PRO A 237 14.42 4.43 -6.86
CA PRO A 237 15.41 3.38 -7.06
C PRO A 237 14.81 1.99 -6.85
N SER A 238 15.34 1.01 -7.57
CA SER A 238 15.11 -0.41 -7.32
C SER A 238 16.26 -1.00 -6.50
N ASN A 239 16.06 -2.15 -5.89
CA ASN A 239 17.12 -2.93 -5.27
C ASN A 239 18.11 -3.52 -6.29
N GLN A 240 17.79 -3.49 -7.58
CA GLN A 240 18.70 -3.85 -8.66
C GLN A 240 19.54 -2.64 -9.07
N ALA A 241 20.87 -2.83 -9.10
CA ALA A 241 21.79 -1.75 -9.43
C ALA A 241 21.51 -1.13 -10.80
N GLY A 242 21.32 0.18 -10.85
CA GLY A 242 21.04 0.93 -12.08
C GLY A 242 19.60 0.80 -12.58
N GLU A 243 18.72 0.08 -11.89
CA GLU A 243 17.30 0.00 -12.24
C GLU A 243 16.47 0.96 -11.37
N TRP A 244 15.43 1.53 -11.97
CA TRP A 244 14.52 2.48 -11.37
C TRP A 244 13.08 2.15 -11.75
N ARG A 245 12.15 2.41 -10.86
CA ARG A 245 10.71 2.32 -11.13
C ARG A 245 10.13 3.71 -11.29
N VAL A 246 9.46 3.94 -12.42
CA VAL A 246 8.81 5.21 -12.75
C VAL A 246 7.31 5.02 -12.81
N GLY A 247 6.56 5.90 -12.17
CA GLY A 247 5.09 5.77 -12.14
C GLY A 247 4.40 6.92 -11.40
N ALA A 248 3.13 6.82 -11.31
CA ALA A 248 2.28 5.83 -11.94
C ALA A 248 1.15 6.52 -12.68
N THR A 249 0.58 5.85 -13.65
CA THR A 249 -0.69 6.29 -14.24
C THR A 249 -1.87 6.06 -13.30
N TYR A 250 -2.98 6.72 -13.60
CA TYR A 250 -4.25 6.62 -12.86
C TYR A 250 -5.40 6.49 -13.85
N ASN A 251 -5.99 5.31 -13.96
CA ASN A 251 -7.13 5.09 -14.84
C ASN A 251 -8.25 4.36 -14.09
N LEU A 252 -9.44 5.00 -14.02
CA LEU A 252 -10.64 4.44 -13.41
C LEU A 252 -11.58 3.77 -14.43
N GLN A 253 -11.28 3.92 -15.73
CA GLN A 253 -12.14 3.41 -16.81
C GLN A 253 -11.58 2.11 -17.41
N ASP A 254 -10.27 1.89 -17.28
CA ASP A 254 -9.60 0.71 -17.81
C ASP A 254 -9.29 -0.27 -16.67
N GLU A 255 -9.93 -1.41 -16.70
CA GLU A 255 -9.66 -2.53 -15.79
C GLU A 255 -8.99 -3.71 -16.51
N SER A 256 -8.57 -3.52 -17.77
CA SER A 256 -7.97 -4.59 -18.56
C SER A 256 -6.69 -5.13 -17.92
N PRO A 257 -6.46 -6.44 -17.96
CA PRO A 257 -5.30 -7.08 -17.34
C PRO A 257 -4.05 -7.03 -18.23
N VAL A 258 -3.80 -5.90 -18.90
CA VAL A 258 -2.67 -5.69 -19.82
C VAL A 258 -2.05 -4.33 -19.61
N VAL A 259 -0.77 -4.20 -19.98
CA VAL A 259 -0.09 -2.90 -20.09
C VAL A 259 -0.51 -2.20 -21.38
N THR A 260 -0.47 -0.86 -21.37
CA THR A 260 -0.89 -0.06 -22.54
C THR A 260 0.24 0.82 -23.05
N GLU A 261 0.29 1.03 -24.37
CA GLU A 261 1.26 1.94 -25.00
C GLU A 261 1.02 3.39 -24.57
N ASN A 262 -0.24 3.79 -24.41
CA ASN A 262 -0.59 5.13 -23.94
C ASN A 262 -0.01 5.41 -22.55
N ALA A 263 -0.11 4.46 -21.62
CA ALA A 263 0.47 4.61 -20.27
C ALA A 263 2.02 4.70 -20.35
N ARG A 264 2.65 3.89 -21.20
CA ARG A 264 4.09 3.96 -21.43
C ARG A 264 4.51 5.34 -21.91
N ASN A 265 3.85 5.85 -22.93
CA ASN A 265 4.15 7.16 -23.54
C ASN A 265 3.96 8.29 -22.53
N GLU A 266 2.83 8.29 -21.79
CA GLU A 266 2.57 9.26 -20.72
C GLU A 266 3.71 9.28 -19.68
N LEU A 267 4.16 8.11 -19.20
CA LEU A 267 5.21 8.02 -18.20
C LEU A 267 6.57 8.48 -18.75
N VAL A 268 6.88 8.15 -19.99
CA VAL A 268 8.14 8.57 -20.66
C VAL A 268 8.16 10.07 -20.87
N GLU A 269 7.07 10.68 -21.36
CA GLU A 269 6.97 12.12 -21.56
C GLU A 269 7.18 12.88 -20.24
N LYS A 270 6.43 12.52 -19.20
CA LYS A 270 6.56 13.12 -17.87
C LYS A 270 7.96 12.93 -17.26
N MET A 271 8.59 11.79 -17.52
CA MET A 271 9.94 11.54 -17.07
C MET A 271 10.95 12.44 -17.80
N LYS A 272 10.83 12.61 -19.13
CA LYS A 272 11.70 13.49 -19.93
C LYS A 272 11.56 14.97 -19.55
N GLU A 273 10.39 15.39 -19.09
CA GLU A 273 10.20 16.74 -18.54
C GLU A 273 10.94 16.92 -17.19
N LEU A 274 11.13 15.83 -16.45
CA LEU A 274 11.63 15.86 -15.08
C LEU A 274 13.15 15.63 -14.99
N VAL A 275 13.73 14.81 -15.89
CA VAL A 275 15.14 14.43 -15.87
C VAL A 275 15.73 14.39 -17.28
N SER A 276 17.06 14.72 -17.36
CA SER A 276 17.81 14.76 -18.62
C SER A 276 18.82 13.63 -18.79
N PHE A 277 18.98 12.72 -17.83
CA PHE A 277 19.89 11.59 -17.98
C PHE A 277 19.33 10.52 -18.95
N PRO A 278 20.21 9.81 -19.69
CA PRO A 278 19.77 8.76 -20.61
C PRO A 278 19.29 7.53 -19.85
N PHE A 279 18.26 6.86 -20.40
CA PHE A 279 17.71 5.63 -19.86
C PHE A 279 17.15 4.70 -20.94
N ASN A 280 17.06 3.42 -20.62
CA ASN A 280 16.39 2.41 -21.44
C ASN A 280 15.19 1.83 -20.65
N ILE A 281 14.07 1.60 -21.31
CA ILE A 281 12.92 0.92 -20.71
C ILE A 281 13.18 -0.58 -20.75
N VAL A 282 13.18 -1.22 -19.59
CA VAL A 282 13.43 -2.66 -19.44
C VAL A 282 12.19 -3.46 -19.05
N GLY A 283 11.09 -2.78 -18.71
CA GLY A 283 9.83 -3.44 -18.37
C GLY A 283 8.67 -2.47 -18.16
N GLN A 284 7.46 -3.01 -18.19
CA GLN A 284 6.23 -2.30 -17.88
C GLN A 284 5.30 -3.24 -17.10
N GLU A 285 4.66 -2.73 -16.07
CA GLU A 285 3.79 -3.50 -15.18
C GLU A 285 2.49 -2.74 -14.93
N TRP A 286 1.42 -3.47 -14.62
CA TRP A 286 0.12 -2.91 -14.28
C TRP A 286 -0.41 -3.55 -13.00
N GLY A 287 -1.28 -2.83 -12.28
CA GLY A 287 -1.98 -3.35 -11.12
C GLY A 287 -3.27 -2.59 -10.85
N LEU A 288 -4.23 -3.28 -10.26
CA LEU A 288 -5.50 -2.71 -9.83
C LEU A 288 -5.47 -2.43 -8.32
N ARG A 289 -5.58 -1.17 -7.96
CA ARG A 289 -5.64 -0.74 -6.56
C ARG A 289 -7.07 -0.78 -6.06
N ALA A 290 -7.29 -1.33 -4.88
CA ALA A 290 -8.57 -1.24 -4.19
C ALA A 290 -8.68 0.16 -3.58
N ALA A 291 -9.35 1.07 -4.27
CA ALA A 291 -9.56 2.44 -3.85
C ALA A 291 -10.95 2.63 -3.22
N THR A 292 -11.04 3.52 -2.24
CA THR A 292 -12.30 3.89 -1.58
C THR A 292 -12.70 5.30 -1.99
N PRO A 293 -14.00 5.67 -1.97
CA PRO A 293 -14.45 7.00 -2.37
C PRO A 293 -13.85 8.14 -1.55
N ASP A 294 -13.67 7.92 -0.26
CA ASP A 294 -13.14 8.87 0.73
C ASP A 294 -11.63 8.76 0.93
N ARG A 295 -10.96 7.84 0.24
CA ARG A 295 -9.52 7.55 0.38
C ARG A 295 -9.11 7.10 1.80
N ARG A 296 -10.04 6.53 2.56
CA ARG A 296 -9.81 5.91 3.87
C ARG A 296 -9.92 4.40 3.73
N PRO A 297 -9.13 3.61 4.45
CA PRO A 297 -9.25 2.16 4.40
C PRO A 297 -10.61 1.70 4.95
N PHE A 298 -10.98 0.49 4.61
CA PHE A 298 -12.12 -0.23 5.18
C PHE A 298 -11.61 -1.18 6.25
N LEU A 299 -12.00 -0.92 7.49
CA LEU A 299 -11.78 -1.77 8.65
C LEU A 299 -13.11 -2.05 9.30
N GLY A 300 -13.29 -3.25 9.81
CA GLY A 300 -14.43 -3.52 10.67
C GLY A 300 -15.08 -4.87 10.48
N ARG A 301 -16.11 -5.10 11.27
CA ARG A 301 -16.87 -6.34 11.34
C ARG A 301 -18.09 -6.27 10.43
N HIS A 302 -18.42 -7.38 9.81
CA HIS A 302 -19.65 -7.53 9.03
C HIS A 302 -20.89 -7.23 9.92
N PRO A 303 -21.93 -6.53 9.41
CA PRO A 303 -23.09 -6.13 10.23
C PRO A 303 -23.81 -7.29 10.92
N GLU A 304 -23.90 -8.45 10.28
CA GLU A 304 -24.64 -9.62 10.79
C GLU A 304 -23.74 -10.81 11.17
N LEU A 305 -22.51 -10.90 10.66
CA LEU A 305 -21.59 -12.02 10.90
C LEU A 305 -20.48 -11.60 11.85
N SER A 306 -20.59 -11.98 13.11
CA SER A 306 -19.61 -11.61 14.14
C SER A 306 -18.21 -12.20 13.93
N SER A 307 -18.10 -13.26 13.14
CA SER A 307 -16.83 -13.90 12.77
C SER A 307 -16.14 -13.27 11.55
N ALA A 308 -16.83 -12.42 10.77
CA ALA A 308 -16.32 -11.88 9.51
C ALA A 308 -15.85 -10.43 9.64
N PHE A 309 -14.63 -10.16 9.18
CA PHE A 309 -14.00 -8.84 9.20
C PHE A 309 -13.39 -8.51 7.85
N ILE A 310 -13.17 -7.22 7.62
CA ILE A 310 -12.47 -6.70 6.44
C ILE A 310 -11.31 -5.79 6.84
N PHE A 311 -10.21 -5.89 6.09
CA PHE A 311 -9.12 -4.93 6.06
C PHE A 311 -8.68 -4.69 4.62
N ASN A 312 -9.22 -3.66 4.00
CA ASN A 312 -9.09 -3.44 2.56
C ASN A 312 -9.13 -1.94 2.21
N GLY A 313 -9.13 -1.61 0.93
CA GLY A 313 -9.30 -0.23 0.48
C GLY A 313 -8.10 0.69 0.72
N LEU A 314 -6.88 0.14 0.74
CA LEU A 314 -5.65 0.92 0.99
C LEU A 314 -5.26 1.86 -0.16
N GLY A 315 -5.86 1.69 -1.33
CA GLY A 315 -5.65 2.54 -2.50
C GLY A 315 -4.17 2.66 -2.90
N THR A 316 -3.66 3.89 -2.94
CA THR A 316 -2.28 4.19 -3.32
C THR A 316 -1.33 4.35 -2.12
N LYS A 317 -1.82 4.14 -0.90
CA LYS A 317 -1.08 4.41 0.35
C LYS A 317 -0.89 3.17 1.22
N GLY A 318 -0.93 1.98 0.63
CA GLY A 318 -0.83 0.72 1.36
C GLY A 318 0.41 0.63 2.24
N VAL A 319 1.56 1.12 1.79
CA VAL A 319 2.81 1.10 2.57
C VAL A 319 2.70 1.90 3.87
N SER A 320 2.04 3.06 3.84
CA SER A 320 1.90 3.89 5.05
C SER A 320 0.70 3.52 5.92
N LEU A 321 -0.36 2.95 5.33
CA LEU A 321 -1.59 2.64 6.04
C LEU A 321 -1.58 1.23 6.67
N ALA A 322 -1.05 0.23 5.94
CA ALA A 322 -1.18 -1.17 6.35
C ALA A 322 -0.59 -1.45 7.75
N PRO A 323 0.61 -0.98 8.11
CA PRO A 323 1.20 -1.30 9.40
C PRO A 323 0.33 -0.86 10.59
N PHE A 324 -0.04 0.42 10.62
CA PHE A 324 -0.80 1.02 11.71
C PHE A 324 -2.22 0.44 11.80
N PHE A 325 -2.92 0.37 10.68
CA PHE A 325 -4.31 -0.10 10.69
C PHE A 325 -4.45 -1.61 10.87
N ALA A 326 -3.41 -2.40 10.62
CA ALA A 326 -3.38 -3.80 11.03
C ALA A 326 -3.40 -3.94 12.55
N GLU A 327 -2.59 -3.16 13.28
CA GLU A 327 -2.60 -3.15 14.75
C GLU A 327 -3.94 -2.65 15.29
N VAL A 328 -4.45 -1.54 14.76
CA VAL A 328 -5.76 -0.98 15.16
C VAL A 328 -6.89 -2.00 15.00
N LEU A 329 -6.92 -2.74 13.88
CA LEU A 329 -7.95 -3.76 13.68
C LEU A 329 -7.80 -4.92 14.65
N VAL A 330 -6.57 -5.39 14.90
CA VAL A 330 -6.31 -6.49 15.85
C VAL A 330 -6.72 -6.07 17.27
N HIS A 331 -6.39 -4.87 17.72
CA HIS A 331 -6.83 -4.36 19.03
C HIS A 331 -8.36 -4.24 19.11
N SER A 332 -9.00 -3.81 18.03
CA SER A 332 -10.47 -3.76 17.97
C SER A 332 -11.09 -5.14 18.11
N ILE A 333 -10.52 -6.15 17.48
CA ILE A 333 -11.04 -7.53 17.52
C ILE A 333 -10.76 -8.21 18.87
N GLU A 334 -9.55 -8.04 19.41
CA GLU A 334 -9.11 -8.77 20.61
C GLU A 334 -9.53 -8.09 21.91
N ASN A 335 -9.51 -6.74 21.94
CA ASN A 335 -9.74 -5.96 23.17
C ASN A 335 -11.08 -5.24 23.15
N GLY A 336 -11.82 -5.27 22.02
CA GLY A 336 -13.07 -4.51 21.88
C GLY A 336 -12.87 -2.99 21.75
N GLU A 337 -11.66 -2.55 21.38
CA GLU A 337 -11.37 -1.13 21.18
C GLU A 337 -12.17 -0.57 19.99
N PRO A 338 -12.81 0.60 20.12
CA PRO A 338 -13.60 1.16 19.03
C PRO A 338 -12.70 1.61 17.86
N LEU A 339 -13.12 1.31 16.65
CA LEU A 339 -12.47 1.83 15.46
C LEU A 339 -12.76 3.34 15.28
N ASN A 340 -11.79 4.04 14.71
CA ASN A 340 -12.04 5.42 14.27
C ASN A 340 -13.13 5.44 13.18
N LYS A 341 -14.13 6.31 13.35
CA LYS A 341 -15.28 6.47 12.44
C LYS A 341 -14.88 6.73 10.96
N GLU A 342 -13.70 7.31 10.72
CA GLU A 342 -13.20 7.54 9.36
C GLU A 342 -12.76 6.25 8.65
N VAL A 343 -12.46 5.17 9.37
CA VAL A 343 -12.00 3.89 8.79
C VAL A 343 -12.99 2.75 8.99
N ASP A 344 -13.86 2.86 10.00
CA ASP A 344 -14.89 1.86 10.28
C ASP A 344 -15.87 1.75 9.11
N ILE A 345 -16.11 0.51 8.65
CA ILE A 345 -17.09 0.23 7.59
C ILE A 345 -18.52 0.60 7.99
N GLU A 346 -18.81 0.80 9.27
CA GLU A 346 -20.13 1.27 9.72
C GLU A 346 -20.54 2.60 9.05
N ARG A 347 -19.57 3.43 8.59
CA ARG A 347 -19.85 4.66 7.83
C ARG A 347 -20.56 4.42 6.50
N TYR A 348 -20.58 3.15 6.03
CA TYR A 348 -21.29 2.71 4.82
C TYR A 348 -22.46 1.76 5.11
N LYS A 349 -22.83 1.59 6.37
CA LYS A 349 -23.86 0.64 6.83
C LYS A 349 -25.20 0.76 6.09
N LEU A 350 -25.58 1.95 5.67
CA LEU A 350 -26.80 2.16 4.89
C LEU A 350 -26.77 1.44 3.54
N LEU A 351 -25.59 1.26 2.92
CA LEU A 351 -25.47 0.52 1.66
C LEU A 351 -25.76 -0.96 1.86
N TYR A 352 -25.36 -1.53 2.99
CA TYR A 352 -25.66 -2.92 3.33
C TYR A 352 -27.18 -3.19 3.37
N TRP A 353 -27.93 -2.33 4.07
CA TRP A 353 -29.37 -2.49 4.23
C TRP A 353 -30.19 -2.07 3.00
N SER A 354 -29.61 -1.36 2.05
CA SER A 354 -30.28 -0.94 0.82
C SER A 354 -29.93 -1.82 -0.39
N SER A 355 -28.98 -2.77 -0.24
CA SER A 355 -28.68 -3.76 -1.29
C SER A 355 -29.81 -4.79 -1.34
N PRO A 356 -30.41 -5.07 -2.52
CA PRO A 356 -31.36 -6.16 -2.63
C PRO A 356 -30.65 -7.48 -2.33
N THR A 357 -31.20 -8.26 -1.41
CA THR A 357 -30.79 -9.61 -1.05
C THR A 357 -30.95 -10.58 -2.22
#